data_624f665387f368852d8c273c0a0eef4e
#
_entry.id   624f665387f368852d8c273c0a0eef4e
#
_cell.length_a   1.000
_cell.length_b   1.000
_cell.length_c   1.000
_cell.angle_alpha   90.00
_cell.angle_beta   90.00
_cell.angle_gamma   90.00
#
_symmetry.space_group_name_H-M   'P 1'
#
loop_
_entity.id
_entity.type
_entity.pdbx_description
1 polymer ?
#
loop_
_entity_poly.entity_id
_entity_poly.type
_entity_poly.pdbx_seq_one_letter_code
_entity_poly.pdbx_strand_id
1 'polypeptide(L)'
;MSYPVRGRRRPPIHWKAAVSVRKRWHRLRRLWRPDRSIEDCWFFGAHFKVSRDNPLGREMLLQRFEWLQIPAMLKACRELRPAAFIDIGANFGVYTCIIGRQKLAGRLIAFEPNPTVAVRLREHLQLNGLAAVEVHEAAAGAKPHKAALTRCPSGYDPLASVVAADPEGFEIDVVALDDTVSFTGAPLVVKIDVEGYELEVLQGAKNLFAQNFGYAQIECFDEPREKAVIKLMAENGWRLSDHIVEDLVFRRDRI
;
A
#
# COMPACT_ATOMS: atom_id res chain seq x y z
N MET A 1 -25.48 17.46 1.26
CA MET A 1 -25.80 16.51 2.34
C MET A 1 -24.49 16.12 2.97
N SER A 2 -24.26 16.47 4.26
CA SER A 2 -23.06 16.13 5.00
C SER A 2 -23.15 14.68 5.46
N TYR A 3 -22.28 13.80 4.95
CA TYR A 3 -22.16 12.44 5.47
C TYR A 3 -21.48 12.48 6.84
N PRO A 4 -21.97 11.75 7.85
CA PRO A 4 -21.27 11.62 9.12
C PRO A 4 -20.03 10.76 8.89
N VAL A 5 -18.85 11.39 8.87
CA VAL A 5 -17.57 10.69 8.93
C VAL A 5 -17.55 9.95 10.27
N ARG A 6 -17.53 8.63 10.24
CA ARG A 6 -17.31 7.83 11.46
C ARG A 6 -15.94 8.19 12.01
N GLY A 7 -15.89 8.69 13.25
CA GLY A 7 -14.66 9.11 13.90
C GLY A 7 -13.57 8.05 13.86
N ARG A 8 -12.31 8.47 13.84
CA ARG A 8 -11.11 7.62 13.80
C ARG A 8 -11.25 6.41 14.74
N ARG A 9 -11.19 5.19 14.20
CA ARG A 9 -11.34 3.97 14.98
C ARG A 9 -10.11 3.77 15.87
N ARG A 10 -10.32 3.63 17.19
CA ARG A 10 -9.25 3.33 18.16
C ARG A 10 -9.07 1.81 18.31
N PRO A 11 -7.81 1.35 18.59
CA PRO A 11 -7.53 -0.05 18.84
C PRO A 11 -8.35 -0.64 19.99
N PRO A 12 -8.83 -1.91 19.89
CA PRO A 12 -9.50 -2.59 20.98
C PRO A 12 -8.54 -2.78 22.18
N ILE A 13 -9.06 -2.72 23.41
CA ILE A 13 -8.26 -2.76 24.66
C ILE A 13 -7.42 -4.04 24.77
N HIS A 14 -7.94 -5.18 24.32
CA HIS A 14 -7.24 -6.48 24.34
C HIS A 14 -5.97 -6.50 23.45
N TRP A 15 -5.90 -5.65 22.43
CA TRP A 15 -4.72 -5.53 21.57
C TRP A 15 -3.47 -5.04 22.34
N LYS A 16 -3.63 -4.13 23.31
CA LYS A 16 -2.51 -3.63 24.14
C LYS A 16 -1.85 -4.77 24.93
N ALA A 17 -2.62 -5.74 25.42
CA ALA A 17 -2.10 -6.90 26.13
C ALA A 17 -1.30 -7.83 25.20
N ALA A 18 -1.82 -8.15 24.02
CA ALA A 18 -1.14 -8.97 23.02
C ALA A 18 0.19 -8.35 22.54
N VAL A 19 0.20 -7.03 22.34
CA VAL A 19 1.42 -6.27 22.02
C VAL A 19 2.45 -6.31 23.15
N SER A 20 1.99 -6.19 24.40
CA SER A 20 2.89 -6.22 25.59
C SER A 20 3.61 -7.57 25.73
N VAL A 21 2.89 -8.69 25.56
CA VAL A 21 3.48 -10.05 25.64
C VAL A 21 4.47 -10.27 24.50
N ARG A 22 4.14 -9.88 23.25
CA ARG A 22 5.04 -10.00 22.11
C ARG A 22 6.28 -9.10 22.23
N LYS A 23 6.14 -7.87 22.73
CA LYS A 23 7.30 -6.99 23.03
C LYS A 23 8.27 -7.65 24.01
N ARG A 24 7.76 -8.33 25.03
CA ARG A 24 8.56 -9.04 26.03
C ARG A 24 9.30 -10.24 25.42
N TRP A 25 8.63 -11.00 24.55
CA TRP A 25 9.23 -12.13 23.82
C TRP A 25 10.35 -11.68 22.87
N HIS A 26 10.12 -10.61 22.11
CA HIS A 26 11.13 -10.03 21.22
C HIS A 26 12.32 -9.44 21.99
N ARG A 27 12.07 -8.88 23.19
CA ARG A 27 13.13 -8.39 24.08
C ARG A 27 14.01 -9.52 24.61
N LEU A 28 13.42 -10.68 24.97
CA LEU A 28 14.15 -11.86 25.44
C LEU A 28 14.96 -12.51 24.30
N ARG A 29 14.41 -12.60 23.09
CA ARG A 29 15.15 -13.09 21.91
C ARG A 29 16.35 -12.22 21.56
N ARG A 30 16.30 -10.91 21.82
CA ARG A 30 17.40 -9.97 21.60
C ARG A 30 18.62 -10.26 22.48
N LEU A 31 18.42 -10.79 23.68
CA LEU A 31 19.50 -11.16 24.60
C LEU A 31 20.24 -12.42 24.14
N TRP A 32 19.63 -13.22 23.25
CA TRP A 32 20.17 -14.51 22.81
C TRP A 32 20.78 -14.50 21.39
N ARG A 33 20.63 -13.40 20.62
CA ARG A 33 21.16 -13.29 19.25
C ARG A 33 21.71 -11.89 18.99
N PRO A 34 23.00 -11.66 19.24
CA PRO A 34 23.58 -10.32 19.16
C PRO A 34 23.71 -9.73 17.76
N ASP A 35 23.58 -10.48 16.66
CA ASP A 35 23.91 -9.91 15.35
C ASP A 35 23.09 -10.49 14.19
N ARG A 36 21.76 -10.29 14.19
CA ARG A 36 20.97 -10.48 12.97
C ARG A 36 20.03 -9.31 12.74
N SER A 37 20.41 -8.42 11.84
CA SER A 37 19.57 -7.32 11.38
C SER A 37 18.31 -7.77 10.64
N ILE A 38 18.31 -8.97 10.05
CA ILE A 38 17.20 -9.52 9.26
C ILE A 38 16.60 -10.75 9.97
N GLU A 39 15.27 -10.74 10.13
CA GLU A 39 14.50 -11.82 10.74
C GLU A 39 13.35 -12.27 9.84
N ASP A 40 13.03 -13.58 9.93
CA ASP A 40 11.81 -14.10 9.33
C ASP A 40 10.57 -13.62 10.10
N CYS A 41 9.60 -13.06 9.38
CA CYS A 41 8.35 -12.55 9.91
C CYS A 41 7.18 -13.17 9.16
N TRP A 42 6.30 -13.88 9.88
CA TRP A 42 5.00 -14.29 9.35
C TRP A 42 3.96 -13.25 9.73
N PHE A 43 3.35 -12.64 8.72
CA PHE A 43 2.40 -11.56 8.91
C PHE A 43 1.18 -11.75 8.00
N PHE A 44 -0.01 -11.86 8.58
CA PHE A 44 -1.26 -12.18 7.88
C PHE A 44 -1.16 -13.39 6.92
N GLY A 45 -0.33 -14.39 7.26
CA GLY A 45 -0.15 -15.60 6.45
C GLY A 45 0.86 -15.49 5.31
N ALA A 46 1.50 -14.34 5.12
CA ALA A 46 2.63 -14.16 4.22
C ALA A 46 3.96 -14.15 4.97
N HIS A 47 5.03 -14.56 4.27
CA HIS A 47 6.38 -14.65 4.81
C HIS A 47 7.24 -13.48 4.34
N PHE A 48 7.91 -12.82 5.27
CA PHE A 48 8.77 -11.67 5.00
C PHE A 48 10.12 -11.81 5.70
N LYS A 49 11.15 -11.22 5.12
CA LYS A 49 12.44 -10.98 5.76
C LYS A 49 12.54 -9.50 6.10
N VAL A 50 12.52 -9.16 7.39
CA VAL A 50 12.46 -7.78 7.85
C VAL A 50 13.57 -7.45 8.85
N SER A 51 14.07 -6.22 8.84
CA SER A 51 15.03 -5.75 9.82
C SER A 51 14.33 -5.10 11.01
N ARG A 52 14.83 -5.36 12.22
CA ARG A 52 14.38 -4.65 13.43
C ARG A 52 14.78 -3.19 13.45
N ASP A 53 15.83 -2.86 12.74
CA ASP A 53 16.37 -1.50 12.69
C ASP A 53 15.50 -0.62 11.79
N ASN A 54 14.75 -1.25 10.86
CA ASN A 54 13.76 -0.61 10.04
C ASN A 54 12.44 -0.43 10.82
N PRO A 55 11.85 0.80 10.90
CA PRO A 55 10.60 1.05 11.61
C PRO A 55 9.45 0.15 11.17
N LEU A 56 9.23 -0.03 9.86
CA LEU A 56 8.17 -0.87 9.30
C LEU A 56 8.39 -2.35 9.68
N GLY A 57 9.62 -2.86 9.52
CA GLY A 57 9.96 -4.22 9.93
C GLY A 57 9.72 -4.46 11.41
N ARG A 58 9.99 -3.47 12.25
CA ARG A 58 9.72 -3.53 13.69
C ARG A 58 8.22 -3.60 14.00
N GLU A 59 7.40 -2.80 13.31
CA GLU A 59 5.95 -2.83 13.48
C GLU A 59 5.36 -4.17 13.00
N MET A 60 5.87 -4.75 11.91
CA MET A 60 5.48 -6.07 11.44
C MET A 60 5.85 -7.18 12.44
N LEU A 61 7.07 -7.18 12.97
CA LEU A 61 7.50 -8.13 13.99
C LEU A 61 6.66 -8.04 15.28
N LEU A 62 6.16 -6.86 15.59
CA LEU A 62 5.22 -6.63 16.69
C LEU A 62 3.77 -6.94 16.31
N GLN A 63 3.50 -7.30 15.06
CA GLN A 63 2.17 -7.60 14.52
C GLN A 63 1.19 -6.43 14.68
N ARG A 64 1.64 -5.22 14.45
CA ARG A 64 0.83 -4.01 14.60
C ARG A 64 0.92 -3.04 13.42
N PHE A 65 1.72 -3.39 12.38
CA PHE A 65 1.76 -2.64 11.13
C PHE A 65 0.37 -2.65 10.49
N GLU A 66 -0.19 -1.51 10.25
CA GLU A 66 -1.48 -1.30 9.58
C GLU A 66 -2.60 -2.28 10.03
N TRP A 67 -2.68 -2.49 11.32
CA TRP A 67 -3.52 -3.50 11.97
C TRP A 67 -5.05 -3.27 11.82
N LEU A 68 -5.49 -2.09 11.33
CA LEU A 68 -6.87 -1.80 10.91
C LEU A 68 -7.03 -1.82 9.40
N GLN A 69 -6.05 -1.26 8.68
CA GLN A 69 -6.05 -1.08 7.24
C GLN A 69 -6.01 -2.41 6.50
N ILE A 70 -5.06 -3.29 6.86
CA ILE A 70 -4.92 -4.62 6.23
C ILE A 70 -6.18 -5.49 6.41
N PRO A 71 -6.78 -5.64 7.62
CA PRO A 71 -8.04 -6.37 7.76
C PRO A 71 -9.21 -5.80 6.94
N ALA A 72 -9.29 -4.47 6.79
CA ALA A 72 -10.31 -3.83 5.96
C ALA A 72 -10.12 -4.18 4.47
N MET A 73 -8.88 -4.12 3.99
CA MET A 73 -8.51 -4.53 2.63
C MET A 73 -8.82 -6.00 2.37
N LEU A 74 -8.43 -6.89 3.28
CA LEU A 74 -8.71 -8.32 3.18
C LEU A 74 -10.21 -8.61 3.17
N LYS A 75 -10.99 -7.88 3.96
CA LYS A 75 -12.45 -7.98 3.95
C LYS A 75 -13.00 -7.58 2.58
N ALA A 76 -12.55 -6.45 2.04
CA ALA A 76 -12.97 -5.98 0.71
C ALA A 76 -12.65 -7.01 -0.38
N CYS A 77 -11.44 -7.58 -0.38
CA CYS A 77 -11.04 -8.61 -1.34
C CYS A 77 -11.91 -9.88 -1.24
N ARG A 78 -12.25 -10.32 -0.02
CA ARG A 78 -13.13 -11.50 0.16
C ARG A 78 -14.55 -11.27 -0.30
N GLU A 79 -15.09 -10.06 -0.06
CA GLU A 79 -16.45 -9.68 -0.47
C GLU A 79 -16.55 -9.51 -1.99
N LEU A 80 -15.60 -8.81 -2.59
CA LEU A 80 -15.64 -8.43 -4.00
C LEU A 80 -15.10 -9.51 -4.95
N ARG A 81 -14.16 -10.34 -4.49
CA ARG A 81 -13.39 -11.26 -5.34
C ARG A 81 -12.88 -10.54 -6.59
N PRO A 82 -12.02 -9.52 -6.43
CA PRO A 82 -11.67 -8.60 -7.48
C PRO A 82 -10.99 -9.29 -8.66
N ALA A 83 -11.25 -8.80 -9.86
CA ALA A 83 -10.53 -9.19 -11.06
C ALA A 83 -9.04 -8.84 -10.95
N ALA A 84 -8.73 -7.71 -10.27
CA ALA A 84 -7.37 -7.35 -9.92
C ALA A 84 -7.29 -6.66 -8.55
N PHE A 85 -6.17 -6.91 -7.86
CA PHE A 85 -5.64 -6.04 -6.81
C PHE A 85 -4.48 -5.22 -7.38
N ILE A 86 -4.55 -3.91 -7.23
CA ILE A 86 -3.55 -2.97 -7.72
C ILE A 86 -2.94 -2.26 -6.52
N ASP A 87 -1.63 -2.43 -6.33
CA ASP A 87 -0.83 -1.93 -5.20
C ASP A 87 0.10 -0.82 -5.70
N ILE A 88 -0.23 0.43 -5.44
CA ILE A 88 0.48 1.60 -5.93
C ILE A 88 1.27 2.21 -4.80
N GLY A 89 2.59 2.19 -4.91
CA GLY A 89 3.52 2.36 -3.79
C GLY A 89 3.65 1.06 -2.99
N ALA A 90 3.82 -0.06 -3.70
CA ALA A 90 3.81 -1.38 -3.09
C ALA A 90 4.92 -1.61 -2.05
N ASN A 91 5.93 -0.75 -2.04
CA ASN A 91 7.06 -0.87 -1.16
C ASN A 91 7.67 -2.28 -1.27
N PHE A 92 8.04 -2.94 -0.19
CA PHE A 92 8.52 -4.33 -0.27
C PHE A 92 7.39 -5.39 -0.32
N GLY A 93 6.16 -4.99 -0.67
CA GLY A 93 5.07 -5.88 -1.09
C GLY A 93 4.22 -6.44 0.04
N VAL A 94 3.98 -5.70 1.11
CA VAL A 94 3.20 -6.19 2.25
C VAL A 94 1.78 -6.58 1.82
N TYR A 95 1.05 -5.66 1.20
CA TYR A 95 -0.31 -5.93 0.73
C TYR A 95 -0.34 -6.97 -0.38
N THR A 96 0.52 -6.80 -1.39
CA THR A 96 0.60 -7.72 -2.53
C THR A 96 0.87 -9.16 -2.09
N CYS A 97 1.82 -9.39 -1.18
CA CYS A 97 2.14 -10.72 -0.67
C CYS A 97 0.99 -11.31 0.17
N ILE A 98 0.36 -10.53 1.04
CA ILE A 98 -0.74 -11.00 1.90
C ILE A 98 -1.94 -11.41 1.05
N ILE A 99 -2.34 -10.58 0.08
CA ILE A 99 -3.49 -10.83 -0.80
C ILE A 99 -3.21 -12.01 -1.73
N GLY A 100 -2.00 -12.08 -2.29
CA GLY A 100 -1.58 -13.16 -3.17
C GLY A 100 -1.52 -14.51 -2.47
N ARG A 101 -0.94 -14.58 -1.27
CA ARG A 101 -0.88 -15.82 -0.47
C ARG A 101 -2.26 -16.36 -0.12
N GLN A 102 -3.23 -15.48 0.10
CA GLN A 102 -4.62 -15.86 0.37
C GLN A 102 -5.45 -16.05 -0.92
N LYS A 103 -4.88 -15.85 -2.12
CA LYS A 103 -5.54 -16.01 -3.42
C LYS A 103 -6.83 -15.19 -3.52
N LEU A 104 -6.79 -13.92 -3.09
CA LEU A 104 -7.97 -13.09 -2.95
C LEU A 104 -8.26 -12.20 -4.18
N ALA A 105 -7.42 -12.23 -5.22
CA ALA A 105 -7.60 -11.47 -6.46
C ALA A 105 -7.22 -12.31 -7.67
N GLY A 106 -7.82 -11.99 -8.83
CA GLY A 106 -7.53 -12.68 -10.09
C GLY A 106 -6.14 -12.32 -10.64
N ARG A 107 -5.80 -11.02 -10.66
CA ARG A 107 -4.47 -10.50 -11.00
C ARG A 107 -3.91 -9.70 -9.83
N LEU A 108 -2.59 -9.68 -9.72
CA LEU A 108 -1.86 -8.86 -8.75
C LEU A 108 -0.90 -7.97 -9.55
N ILE A 109 -1.05 -6.66 -9.37
CA ILE A 109 -0.28 -5.65 -10.10
C ILE A 109 0.31 -4.71 -9.04
N ALA A 110 1.63 -4.54 -9.03
CA ALA A 110 2.35 -3.73 -8.05
C ALA A 110 3.21 -2.67 -8.75
N PHE A 111 3.14 -1.44 -8.28
CA PHE A 111 3.98 -0.33 -8.72
C PHE A 111 4.89 0.09 -7.57
N GLU A 112 6.19 0.05 -7.80
CA GLU A 112 7.22 0.49 -6.84
C GLU A 112 8.36 1.17 -7.58
N PRO A 113 8.50 2.50 -7.48
CA PRO A 113 9.49 3.24 -8.26
C PRO A 113 10.92 3.11 -7.76
N ASN A 114 11.13 2.80 -6.47
CA ASN A 114 12.46 2.71 -5.91
C ASN A 114 13.12 1.39 -6.30
N PRO A 115 14.21 1.40 -7.11
CA PRO A 115 14.82 0.17 -7.61
C PRO A 115 15.37 -0.72 -6.48
N THR A 116 15.85 -0.13 -5.39
CA THR A 116 16.35 -0.87 -4.22
C THR A 116 15.22 -1.57 -3.48
N VAL A 117 14.06 -0.91 -3.36
CA VAL A 117 12.86 -1.46 -2.71
C VAL A 117 12.19 -2.49 -3.61
N ALA A 118 12.15 -2.26 -4.93
CA ALA A 118 11.60 -3.20 -5.91
C ALA A 118 12.34 -4.56 -5.92
N VAL A 119 13.65 -4.57 -5.70
CA VAL A 119 14.41 -5.82 -5.49
C VAL A 119 13.86 -6.58 -4.29
N ARG A 120 13.61 -5.92 -3.17
CA ARG A 120 13.05 -6.54 -1.96
C ARG A 120 11.61 -7.02 -2.17
N LEU A 121 10.81 -6.24 -2.90
CA LEU A 121 9.47 -6.67 -3.32
C LEU A 121 9.55 -8.02 -4.05
N ARG A 122 10.42 -8.14 -5.06
CA ARG A 122 10.60 -9.39 -5.81
C ARG A 122 11.08 -10.55 -4.94
N GLU A 123 12.00 -10.29 -4.01
CA GLU A 123 12.44 -11.31 -3.03
C GLU A 123 11.27 -11.83 -2.18
N HIS A 124 10.42 -10.93 -1.68
CA HIS A 124 9.24 -11.33 -0.90
C HIS A 124 8.20 -12.05 -1.73
N LEU A 125 8.00 -11.66 -3.00
CA LEU A 125 7.14 -12.39 -3.92
C LEU A 125 7.64 -13.82 -4.15
N GLN A 126 8.94 -14.01 -4.34
CA GLN A 126 9.56 -15.34 -4.46
C GLN A 126 9.38 -16.18 -3.19
N LEU A 127 9.64 -15.59 -2.01
CA LEU A 127 9.44 -16.27 -0.70
C LEU A 127 8.01 -16.77 -0.51
N ASN A 128 7.05 -16.10 -1.15
CA ASN A 128 5.63 -16.42 -1.05
C ASN A 128 5.10 -17.26 -2.23
N GLY A 129 5.95 -17.63 -3.20
CA GLY A 129 5.53 -18.38 -4.38
C GLY A 129 4.64 -17.58 -5.34
N LEU A 130 4.86 -16.27 -5.45
CA LEU A 130 4.05 -15.31 -6.20
C LEU A 130 4.77 -14.77 -7.45
N ALA A 131 5.42 -15.64 -8.20
CA ALA A 131 6.19 -15.25 -9.39
C ALA A 131 5.35 -14.64 -10.53
N ALA A 132 4.03 -14.83 -10.51
CA ALA A 132 3.10 -14.31 -11.53
C ALA A 132 2.61 -12.88 -11.27
N VAL A 133 3.06 -12.22 -10.19
CA VAL A 133 2.71 -10.82 -9.91
C VAL A 133 3.38 -9.90 -10.94
N GLU A 134 2.59 -9.00 -11.51
CA GLU A 134 3.09 -7.96 -12.41
C GLU A 134 3.72 -6.83 -11.58
N VAL A 135 5.04 -6.67 -11.69
CA VAL A 135 5.78 -5.63 -10.95
C VAL A 135 6.28 -4.58 -11.95
N HIS A 136 5.80 -3.36 -11.79
CA HIS A 136 6.24 -2.18 -12.52
C HIS A 136 7.20 -1.37 -11.66
N GLU A 137 8.47 -1.27 -12.07
CA GLU A 137 9.46 -0.41 -11.43
C GLU A 137 9.27 1.04 -11.92
N ALA A 138 8.13 1.63 -11.58
CA ALA A 138 7.74 2.97 -11.98
C ALA A 138 6.82 3.59 -10.94
N ALA A 139 6.81 4.91 -10.84
CA ALA A 139 5.78 5.63 -10.13
C ALA A 139 4.52 5.73 -11.01
N ALA A 140 3.36 5.68 -10.39
CA ALA A 140 2.13 6.06 -11.07
C ALA A 140 1.93 7.58 -10.97
N GLY A 141 1.51 8.22 -12.07
CA GLY A 141 1.28 9.66 -12.11
C GLY A 141 0.36 10.08 -13.25
N ALA A 142 0.21 11.40 -13.45
CA ALA A 142 -0.77 11.97 -14.36
C ALA A 142 -0.50 11.67 -15.85
N LYS A 143 0.75 11.55 -16.23
CA LYS A 143 1.22 11.24 -17.59
C LYS A 143 2.64 10.69 -17.57
N PRO A 144 3.08 9.95 -18.60
CA PRO A 144 4.45 9.44 -18.68
C PRO A 144 5.50 10.57 -18.71
N HIS A 145 6.50 10.46 -17.85
CA HIS A 145 7.70 11.34 -17.85
C HIS A 145 8.80 10.74 -16.96
N LYS A 146 9.99 11.35 -16.99
CA LYS A 146 11.06 11.07 -16.04
C LYS A 146 10.95 12.01 -14.84
N ALA A 147 11.18 11.46 -13.65
CA ALA A 147 11.19 12.21 -12.39
C ALA A 147 12.35 11.73 -11.52
N ALA A 148 12.52 12.33 -10.36
CA ALA A 148 13.45 11.84 -9.35
C ALA A 148 12.69 11.37 -8.11
N LEU A 149 13.20 10.32 -7.48
CA LEU A 149 12.75 9.87 -6.18
C LEU A 149 13.76 10.36 -5.14
N THR A 150 13.30 11.12 -4.16
CA THR A 150 14.18 11.68 -3.12
C THR A 150 14.83 10.56 -2.31
N ARG A 151 16.08 10.76 -1.87
CA ARG A 151 16.68 9.89 -0.85
C ARG A 151 16.22 10.32 0.53
N CYS A 152 15.83 9.39 1.34
CA CYS A 152 15.59 9.69 2.75
C CYS A 152 16.94 9.85 3.47
N PRO A 153 17.20 10.98 4.17
CA PRO A 153 18.47 11.22 4.86
C PRO A 153 18.79 10.17 5.94
N SER A 154 17.76 9.47 6.45
CA SER A 154 17.91 8.38 7.41
C SER A 154 18.30 7.04 6.77
N GLY A 155 18.43 6.98 5.44
CA GLY A 155 18.62 5.72 4.69
C GLY A 155 17.38 4.82 4.70
N TYR A 156 16.22 5.36 5.11
CA TYR A 156 14.94 4.66 5.10
C TYR A 156 14.17 5.02 3.83
N ASP A 157 14.53 4.35 2.73
CA ASP A 157 14.01 4.62 1.39
C ASP A 157 12.48 4.51 1.20
N PRO A 158 11.70 3.78 2.02
CA PRO A 158 10.24 3.74 1.91
C PRO A 158 9.51 5.08 2.07
N LEU A 159 10.17 6.10 2.65
CA LEU A 159 9.61 7.45 2.79
C LEU A 159 10.05 8.39 1.64
N ALA A 160 10.53 7.84 0.54
CA ALA A 160 10.97 8.63 -0.59
C ALA A 160 9.79 9.18 -1.38
N SER A 161 9.83 10.46 -1.72
CA SER A 161 8.77 11.15 -2.47
C SER A 161 9.20 11.45 -3.91
N VAL A 162 8.24 11.42 -4.82
CA VAL A 162 8.47 11.79 -6.23
C VAL A 162 8.59 13.31 -6.34
N VAL A 163 9.68 13.77 -6.96
CA VAL A 163 9.97 15.18 -7.23
C VAL A 163 10.44 15.37 -8.67
N ALA A 164 10.36 16.61 -9.18
CA ALA A 164 10.75 16.91 -10.55
C ALA A 164 12.24 16.64 -10.81
N ALA A 165 13.11 16.94 -9.83
CA ALA A 165 14.54 16.66 -9.88
C ALA A 165 15.13 16.60 -8.47
N ASP A 166 16.08 15.70 -8.26
CA ASP A 166 16.91 15.61 -7.06
C ASP A 166 18.30 15.12 -7.47
N PRO A 167 19.36 15.92 -7.30
CA PRO A 167 20.72 15.53 -7.69
C PRO A 167 21.25 14.29 -6.96
N GLU A 168 20.75 14.01 -5.78
CA GLU A 168 21.11 12.83 -4.97
C GLU A 168 20.08 11.70 -5.06
N GLY A 169 18.95 11.95 -5.74
CA GLY A 169 17.85 11.03 -5.90
C GLY A 169 18.09 9.93 -6.94
N PHE A 170 17.12 9.06 -7.07
CA PHE A 170 17.07 8.07 -8.15
C PHE A 170 16.25 8.64 -9.31
N GLU A 171 16.76 8.58 -10.55
CA GLU A 171 15.91 8.79 -11.72
C GLU A 171 14.92 7.63 -11.84
N ILE A 172 13.65 7.95 -12.02
CA ILE A 172 12.58 6.97 -12.13
C ILE A 172 11.68 7.28 -13.33
N ASP A 173 11.02 6.25 -13.84
CA ASP A 173 9.91 6.39 -14.76
C ASP A 173 8.63 6.69 -14.00
N VAL A 174 7.83 7.62 -14.54
CA VAL A 174 6.45 7.85 -14.15
C VAL A 174 5.56 7.39 -15.30
N VAL A 175 4.51 6.63 -15.00
CA VAL A 175 3.55 6.09 -15.98
C VAL A 175 2.13 6.50 -15.59
N ALA A 176 1.23 6.64 -16.57
CA ALA A 176 -0.18 6.76 -16.28
C ALA A 176 -0.79 5.35 -16.12
N LEU A 177 -1.63 5.17 -15.11
CA LEU A 177 -2.30 3.87 -14.89
C LEU A 177 -3.21 3.51 -16.07
N ASP A 178 -3.88 4.51 -16.66
CA ASP A 178 -4.76 4.32 -17.82
C ASP A 178 -4.02 3.78 -19.07
N ASP A 179 -2.71 4.04 -19.18
CA ASP A 179 -1.86 3.53 -20.27
C ASP A 179 -1.26 2.14 -19.95
N THR A 180 -1.21 1.76 -18.67
CA THR A 180 -0.49 0.58 -18.20
C THR A 180 -1.44 -0.56 -17.84
N VAL A 181 -2.61 -0.23 -17.29
CA VAL A 181 -3.56 -1.21 -16.74
C VAL A 181 -4.92 -1.03 -17.40
N SER A 182 -5.45 -2.09 -18.01
CA SER A 182 -6.75 -2.04 -18.70
C SER A 182 -7.76 -2.99 -18.09
N PHE A 183 -8.84 -2.41 -17.53
CA PHE A 183 -10.03 -3.11 -17.06
C PHE A 183 -11.28 -2.28 -17.38
N THR A 184 -12.38 -2.97 -17.70
CA THR A 184 -13.68 -2.32 -17.96
C THR A 184 -14.80 -3.15 -17.35
N GLY A 185 -15.66 -2.52 -16.57
CA GLY A 185 -16.77 -3.18 -15.88
C GLY A 185 -16.35 -4.23 -14.84
N ALA A 186 -15.10 -4.17 -14.38
CA ALA A 186 -14.51 -5.16 -13.49
C ALA A 186 -14.53 -4.71 -12.03
N PRO A 187 -14.68 -5.64 -11.07
CA PRO A 187 -14.44 -5.37 -9.65
C PRO A 187 -12.94 -5.21 -9.41
N LEU A 188 -12.53 -4.06 -8.90
CA LEU A 188 -11.14 -3.77 -8.55
C LEU A 188 -11.00 -3.51 -7.05
N VAL A 189 -9.85 -3.89 -6.50
CA VAL A 189 -9.40 -3.44 -5.19
C VAL A 189 -8.06 -2.75 -5.38
N VAL A 190 -7.97 -1.50 -4.93
CA VAL A 190 -6.81 -0.62 -5.16
C VAL A 190 -6.29 -0.09 -3.82
N LYS A 191 -4.99 -0.19 -3.58
CA LYS A 191 -4.26 0.56 -2.55
C LYS A 191 -3.45 1.66 -3.24
N ILE A 192 -3.49 2.87 -2.70
CA ILE A 192 -2.62 3.99 -3.10
C ILE A 192 -1.93 4.50 -1.85
N ASP A 193 -0.60 4.44 -1.85
CA ASP A 193 0.27 4.86 -0.76
C ASP A 193 1.58 5.36 -1.36
N VAL A 194 1.62 6.63 -1.71
CA VAL A 194 2.65 7.22 -2.59
C VAL A 194 3.28 8.50 -2.03
N GLU A 195 3.19 8.65 -0.69
CA GLU A 195 3.90 9.70 0.05
C GLU A 195 3.73 11.10 -0.56
N GLY A 196 2.46 11.45 -0.88
CA GLY A 196 2.11 12.79 -1.32
C GLY A 196 1.89 12.96 -2.83
N TYR A 197 1.85 11.90 -3.60
CA TYR A 197 1.65 11.93 -5.06
C TYR A 197 0.27 11.40 -5.49
N GLU A 198 -0.70 11.32 -4.56
CA GLU A 198 -2.02 10.71 -4.74
C GLU A 198 -2.84 11.39 -5.83
N LEU A 199 -2.76 12.72 -5.92
CA LEU A 199 -3.53 13.48 -6.91
C LEU A 199 -3.06 13.19 -8.34
N GLU A 200 -1.76 13.10 -8.55
CA GLU A 200 -1.13 12.76 -9.81
C GLU A 200 -1.48 11.32 -10.22
N VAL A 201 -1.48 10.39 -9.28
CA VAL A 201 -1.94 9.01 -9.50
C VAL A 201 -3.39 9.01 -10.00
N LEU A 202 -4.29 9.69 -9.30
CA LEU A 202 -5.71 9.75 -9.66
C LEU A 202 -5.95 10.45 -11.02
N GLN A 203 -5.12 11.44 -11.36
CA GLN A 203 -5.19 12.10 -12.66
C GLN A 203 -4.82 11.17 -13.82
N GLY A 204 -3.89 10.25 -13.61
CA GLY A 204 -3.48 9.23 -14.59
C GLY A 204 -4.29 7.93 -14.54
N ALA A 205 -5.32 7.87 -13.69
CA ALA A 205 -6.17 6.71 -13.46
C ALA A 205 -7.65 7.00 -13.72
N LYS A 206 -7.97 8.07 -14.44
CA LYS A 206 -9.36 8.52 -14.64
C LYS A 206 -10.23 7.46 -15.28
N ASN A 207 -9.76 6.83 -16.38
CA ASN A 207 -10.52 5.80 -17.08
C ASN A 207 -10.62 4.54 -16.23
N LEU A 208 -9.53 4.16 -15.53
CA LEU A 208 -9.52 3.02 -14.62
C LEU A 208 -10.62 3.16 -13.55
N PHE A 209 -10.72 4.31 -12.90
CA PHE A 209 -11.75 4.56 -11.88
C PHE A 209 -13.14 4.80 -12.48
N ALA A 210 -13.25 5.50 -13.63
CA ALA A 210 -14.54 5.79 -14.26
C ALA A 210 -15.23 4.55 -14.84
N GLN A 211 -14.47 3.56 -15.31
CA GLN A 211 -15.00 2.39 -16.02
C GLN A 211 -15.19 1.16 -15.12
N ASN A 212 -14.67 1.18 -13.88
CA ASN A 212 -14.68 0.03 -13.00
C ASN A 212 -15.37 0.35 -11.65
N PHE A 213 -15.54 -0.66 -10.82
CA PHE A 213 -16.20 -0.55 -9.52
C PHE A 213 -15.42 -1.34 -8.46
N GLY A 214 -15.75 -1.16 -7.18
CA GLY A 214 -15.15 -1.93 -6.10
C GLY A 214 -14.72 -1.13 -4.89
N TYR A 215 -13.46 -1.28 -4.46
CA TYR A 215 -12.89 -0.72 -3.24
C TYR A 215 -11.56 -0.05 -3.54
N ALA A 216 -11.35 1.15 -3.01
CA ALA A 216 -10.06 1.83 -3.02
C ALA A 216 -9.71 2.34 -1.63
N GLN A 217 -8.46 2.18 -1.23
CA GLN A 217 -7.90 2.65 0.03
C GLN A 217 -6.70 3.53 -0.30
N ILE A 218 -6.80 4.82 0.06
CA ILE A 218 -5.84 5.86 -0.34
C ILE A 218 -5.31 6.51 0.92
N GLU A 219 -4.00 6.37 1.17
CA GLU A 219 -3.35 7.05 2.27
C GLU A 219 -3.21 8.55 1.97
N CYS A 220 -3.55 9.40 2.94
CA CYS A 220 -3.47 10.84 2.77
C CYS A 220 -3.26 11.53 4.12
N PHE A 221 -2.16 12.28 4.26
CA PHE A 221 -1.74 12.86 5.54
C PHE A 221 -2.19 14.30 5.78
N ASP A 222 -2.55 15.06 4.73
CA ASP A 222 -2.91 16.46 4.87
C ASP A 222 -4.33 16.77 4.42
N GLU A 223 -5.02 17.62 5.18
CA GLU A 223 -6.43 17.97 4.95
C GLU A 223 -6.72 18.62 3.58
N PRO A 224 -5.89 19.53 3.03
CA PRO A 224 -6.10 20.06 1.70
C PRO A 224 -6.09 19.00 0.60
N ARG A 225 -5.15 18.06 0.67
CA ARG A 225 -5.03 16.95 -0.30
C ARG A 225 -6.16 15.96 -0.13
N GLU A 226 -6.54 15.60 1.11
CA GLU A 226 -7.69 14.77 1.42
C GLU A 226 -8.97 15.27 0.73
N LYS A 227 -9.26 16.57 0.82
CA LYS A 227 -10.40 17.19 0.14
C LYS A 227 -10.34 17.06 -1.39
N ALA A 228 -9.15 17.24 -1.96
CA ALA A 228 -8.95 17.11 -3.41
C ALA A 228 -9.08 15.65 -3.89
N VAL A 229 -8.54 14.69 -3.14
CA VAL A 229 -8.71 13.24 -3.40
C VAL A 229 -10.19 12.85 -3.36
N ILE A 230 -10.92 13.28 -2.32
CA ILE A 230 -12.36 13.01 -2.19
C ILE A 230 -13.13 13.57 -3.40
N LYS A 231 -12.80 14.79 -3.83
CA LYS A 231 -13.43 15.41 -4.98
C LYS A 231 -13.17 14.63 -6.27
N LEU A 232 -11.90 14.29 -6.56
CA LEU A 232 -11.54 13.53 -7.77
C LEU A 232 -12.18 12.14 -7.80
N MET A 233 -12.22 11.44 -6.66
CA MET A 233 -12.89 10.14 -6.56
C MET A 233 -14.41 10.27 -6.80
N ALA A 234 -15.05 11.31 -6.25
CA ALA A 234 -16.46 11.56 -6.46
C ALA A 234 -16.80 11.88 -7.93
N GLU A 235 -15.95 12.62 -8.65
CA GLU A 235 -16.08 12.90 -10.08
C GLU A 235 -16.06 11.62 -10.93
N ASN A 236 -15.40 10.56 -10.47
CA ASN A 236 -15.36 9.23 -11.08
C ASN A 236 -16.45 8.27 -10.53
N GLY A 237 -17.40 8.76 -9.75
CA GLY A 237 -18.51 7.98 -9.21
C GLY A 237 -18.18 7.14 -7.97
N TRP A 238 -17.01 7.35 -7.36
CA TRP A 238 -16.61 6.69 -6.12
C TRP A 238 -17.02 7.53 -4.91
N ARG A 239 -17.63 6.91 -3.92
CA ARG A 239 -18.07 7.58 -2.69
C ARG A 239 -17.13 7.24 -1.53
N LEU A 240 -16.79 8.22 -0.73
CA LEU A 240 -16.11 8.00 0.56
C LEU A 240 -17.02 7.17 1.47
N SER A 241 -16.54 6.03 1.94
CA SER A 241 -17.31 5.09 2.74
C SER A 241 -16.80 4.92 4.18
N ASP A 242 -15.52 5.14 4.42
CA ASP A 242 -14.90 5.07 5.74
C ASP A 242 -13.61 5.90 5.76
N HIS A 243 -13.07 6.12 6.95
CA HIS A 243 -11.76 6.73 7.19
C HIS A 243 -11.06 5.85 8.24
N ILE A 244 -9.97 5.19 7.83
CA ILE A 244 -9.26 4.23 8.67
C ILE A 244 -7.85 4.77 8.93
N VAL A 245 -7.63 5.35 10.09
CA VAL A 245 -6.39 6.02 10.50
C VAL A 245 -6.07 7.17 9.53
N GLU A 246 -5.09 7.04 8.64
CA GLU A 246 -4.74 8.01 7.59
C GLU A 246 -5.33 7.64 6.22
N ASP A 247 -5.99 6.48 6.09
CA ASP A 247 -6.53 6.00 4.82
C ASP A 247 -7.97 6.45 4.59
N LEU A 248 -8.20 7.08 3.44
CA LEU A 248 -9.52 7.31 2.87
C LEU A 248 -10.01 6.05 2.17
N VAL A 249 -11.18 5.58 2.53
CA VAL A 249 -11.78 4.38 1.94
C VAL A 249 -12.92 4.76 1.02
N PHE A 250 -12.82 4.36 -0.24
CA PHE A 250 -13.82 4.61 -1.26
C PHE A 250 -14.48 3.32 -1.73
N ARG A 251 -15.75 3.43 -2.12
CA ARG A 251 -16.50 2.36 -2.76
C ARG A 251 -17.28 2.89 -3.96
N ARG A 252 -17.39 2.05 -4.96
CA ARG A 252 -18.29 2.21 -6.08
C ARG A 252 -19.00 0.88 -6.32
N ASP A 253 -20.32 0.92 -6.36
CA ASP A 253 -21.13 -0.25 -6.66
C ASP A 253 -21.16 -0.50 -8.18
N ARG A 254 -21.44 -1.73 -8.58
CA ARG A 254 -21.63 -2.06 -9.99
C ARG A 254 -22.85 -1.29 -10.51
N ILE A 255 -22.70 -0.60 -11.64
CA ILE A 255 -23.79 0.10 -12.32
C ILE A 255 -24.61 -0.91 -13.11
#